data_8e95e9026001585ad99790c54d57f9da
#
_entry.id   8e95e9026001585ad99790c54d57f9da
#
_cell.length_a   1.000
_cell.length_b   1.000
_cell.length_c   1.000
_cell.angle_alpha   90.00
_cell.angle_beta   90.00
_cell.angle_gamma   90.00
#
_symmetry.space_group_name_H-M   'P 1'
#
loop_
_entity.id
_entity.type
_entity.pdbx_description
1 polymer ?
#
loop_
_entity_poly.entity_id
_entity_poly.type
_entity_poly.pdbx_seq_one_letter_code
_entity_poly.pdbx_strand_id
1 'polypeptide(L)'
;TETSLSVGLELPANQVRAALLTLEAQGTVMRGRFRGNGEEWCDRRLMLRIHRYTRDRKRSEIQAVPPAQFMRYLFRWQRVAMEGRDDRREGEAGLLAVLRELEGFAIPAGAWERDILPLRVKNYLPSDLDKLCAAGRIVWYRPVEAMASEIQPASAPVRSTPICLVERESLAHWQARSAAPVSDESLSPRAQKTVASLREHGASFFDDLVHDTKLLRSDVEIGLGELVSRGHVSSDSFAGVRALIT
;
A
#
# COMPACT_ATOMS: atom_id res chain seq x y z
N THR A 1 -18.42 -44.66 -2.00
CA THR A 1 -19.84 -44.35 -1.75
C THR A 1 -20.49 -45.42 -0.90
N GLU A 2 -21.63 -45.16 -0.28
CA GLU A 2 -22.41 -46.17 0.48
C GLU A 2 -22.76 -47.38 -0.40
N THR A 3 -23.20 -47.11 -1.63
CA THR A 3 -23.55 -48.14 -2.61
C THR A 3 -22.36 -49.07 -2.93
N SER A 4 -21.17 -48.48 -3.12
CA SER A 4 -19.96 -49.25 -3.40
C SER A 4 -19.56 -50.17 -2.23
N LEU A 5 -19.75 -49.72 -0.99
CA LEU A 5 -19.48 -50.50 0.20
C LEU A 5 -20.54 -51.59 0.41
N SER A 6 -21.82 -51.29 0.17
CA SER A 6 -22.92 -52.26 0.26
C SER A 6 -22.70 -53.45 -0.68
N VAL A 7 -22.31 -53.16 -1.93
CA VAL A 7 -22.01 -54.23 -2.92
C VAL A 7 -20.73 -54.95 -2.54
N GLY A 8 -19.66 -54.28 -2.17
CA GLY A 8 -18.37 -54.90 -1.87
C GLY A 8 -18.34 -55.73 -0.58
N LEU A 9 -19.24 -55.46 0.37
CA LEU A 9 -19.34 -56.15 1.64
C LEU A 9 -20.51 -57.16 1.71
N GLU A 10 -21.34 -57.19 0.64
CA GLU A 10 -22.57 -57.97 0.58
C GLU A 10 -23.54 -57.69 1.75
N LEU A 11 -23.56 -56.42 2.22
CA LEU A 11 -24.40 -55.98 3.33
C LEU A 11 -25.52 -55.06 2.84
N PRO A 12 -26.69 -55.08 3.52
CA PRO A 12 -27.76 -54.16 3.23
C PRO A 12 -27.33 -52.68 3.44
N ALA A 13 -27.76 -51.79 2.55
CA ALA A 13 -27.35 -50.37 2.54
C ALA A 13 -27.65 -49.63 3.88
N ASN A 14 -28.74 -50.00 4.55
CA ASN A 14 -29.09 -49.45 5.85
C ASN A 14 -28.08 -49.79 6.96
N GLN A 15 -27.55 -51.04 6.94
CA GLN A 15 -26.52 -51.46 7.90
C GLN A 15 -25.19 -50.74 7.62
N VAL A 16 -24.79 -50.64 6.34
CA VAL A 16 -23.59 -49.89 5.94
C VAL A 16 -23.69 -48.41 6.39
N ARG A 17 -24.84 -47.81 6.14
CA ARG A 17 -25.08 -46.41 6.57
C ARG A 17 -25.00 -46.22 8.09
N ALA A 18 -25.63 -47.10 8.85
CA ALA A 18 -25.59 -47.07 10.33
C ALA A 18 -24.14 -47.20 10.85
N ALA A 19 -23.36 -48.12 10.27
CA ALA A 19 -21.96 -48.29 10.63
C ALA A 19 -21.11 -47.09 10.28
N LEU A 20 -21.31 -46.47 9.10
CA LEU A 20 -20.59 -45.26 8.68
C LEU A 20 -20.92 -44.06 9.58
N LEU A 21 -22.16 -43.85 9.96
CA LEU A 21 -22.57 -42.81 10.90
C LEU A 21 -21.93 -43.02 12.29
N THR A 22 -21.84 -44.28 12.75
CA THR A 22 -21.15 -44.60 14.01
C THR A 22 -19.65 -44.26 13.93
N LEU A 23 -18.98 -44.62 12.82
CA LEU A 23 -17.58 -44.31 12.59
C LEU A 23 -17.34 -42.78 12.43
N GLU A 24 -18.28 -42.06 11.83
CA GLU A 24 -18.24 -40.59 11.73
C GLU A 24 -18.33 -39.95 13.13
N ALA A 25 -19.27 -40.45 13.96
CA ALA A 25 -19.41 -39.98 15.34
C ALA A 25 -18.15 -40.25 16.18
N GLN A 26 -17.44 -41.33 15.91
CA GLN A 26 -16.14 -41.68 16.51
C GLN A 26 -14.98 -40.87 15.90
N GLY A 27 -15.22 -40.08 14.86
CA GLY A 27 -14.18 -39.28 14.17
C GLY A 27 -13.20 -40.11 13.33
N THR A 28 -13.51 -41.38 13.03
CA THR A 28 -12.65 -42.25 12.22
C THR A 28 -12.81 -41.96 10.74
N VAL A 29 -14.02 -41.73 10.28
CA VAL A 29 -14.33 -41.37 8.89
C VAL A 29 -14.96 -40.01 8.81
N MET A 30 -14.94 -39.44 7.63
CA MET A 30 -15.60 -38.17 7.33
C MET A 30 -16.35 -38.25 6.02
N ARG A 31 -17.45 -37.54 5.93
CA ARG A 31 -18.32 -37.46 4.78
C ARG A 31 -17.98 -36.21 3.96
N GLY A 32 -18.00 -36.32 2.63
CA GLY A 32 -17.69 -35.18 1.76
C GLY A 32 -17.78 -35.53 0.29
N ARG A 33 -17.39 -34.61 -0.57
CA ARG A 33 -17.27 -34.76 -2.01
C ARG A 33 -15.79 -34.77 -2.38
N PHE A 34 -15.17 -35.95 -2.48
CA PHE A 34 -13.72 -36.01 -2.63
C PHE A 34 -13.28 -36.25 -4.09
N ARG A 35 -14.07 -36.94 -4.93
CA ARG A 35 -13.72 -37.24 -6.30
C ARG A 35 -14.75 -36.81 -7.34
N GLY A 36 -15.96 -36.45 -6.92
CA GLY A 36 -17.05 -36.09 -7.84
C GLY A 36 -18.21 -35.39 -7.15
N ASN A 37 -19.37 -35.43 -7.81
CA ASN A 37 -20.58 -34.74 -7.33
C ASN A 37 -21.40 -35.52 -6.31
N GLY A 38 -21.02 -36.75 -6.01
CA GLY A 38 -21.71 -37.65 -5.06
C GLY A 38 -21.15 -37.50 -3.64
N GLU A 39 -21.96 -37.93 -2.67
CA GLU A 39 -21.53 -38.06 -1.30
C GLU A 39 -20.61 -39.27 -1.13
N GLU A 40 -19.46 -39.09 -0.54
CA GLU A 40 -18.41 -40.09 -0.36
C GLU A 40 -17.94 -40.10 1.09
N TRP A 41 -17.41 -41.25 1.52
CA TRP A 41 -16.84 -41.44 2.84
C TRP A 41 -15.34 -41.69 2.72
N CYS A 42 -14.55 -41.07 3.58
CA CYS A 42 -13.11 -41.21 3.59
C CYS A 42 -12.58 -41.38 5.03
N ASP A 43 -11.62 -42.31 5.19
CA ASP A 43 -10.87 -42.39 6.44
C ASP A 43 -10.15 -41.06 6.70
N ARG A 44 -10.28 -40.54 7.91
CA ARG A 44 -9.75 -39.22 8.31
C ARG A 44 -8.22 -39.17 8.25
N ARG A 45 -7.55 -40.25 8.62
CA ARG A 45 -6.09 -40.36 8.58
C ARG A 45 -5.59 -40.37 7.14
N LEU A 46 -6.29 -41.10 6.26
CA LEU A 46 -6.00 -41.13 4.83
C LEU A 46 -6.18 -39.75 4.20
N MET A 47 -7.25 -39.06 4.52
CA MET A 47 -7.49 -37.69 4.05
C MET A 47 -6.36 -36.74 4.46
N LEU A 48 -5.93 -36.79 5.71
CA LEU A 48 -4.80 -36.00 6.20
C LEU A 48 -3.49 -36.29 5.45
N ARG A 49 -3.25 -37.58 5.15
CA ARG A 49 -2.09 -38.02 4.32
C ARG A 49 -2.17 -37.42 2.91
N ILE A 50 -3.35 -37.52 2.28
CA ILE A 50 -3.59 -37.01 0.91
C ILE A 50 -3.36 -35.49 0.90
N HIS A 51 -3.92 -34.77 1.85
CA HIS A 51 -3.71 -33.32 1.97
C HIS A 51 -2.24 -32.95 2.17
N ARG A 52 -1.54 -33.68 3.07
CA ARG A 52 -0.11 -33.42 3.30
C ARG A 52 0.69 -33.69 2.03
N TYR A 53 0.47 -34.82 1.37
CA TYR A 53 1.15 -35.20 0.13
C TYR A 53 0.88 -34.15 -0.98
N THR A 54 -0.38 -33.75 -1.18
CA THR A 54 -0.73 -32.75 -2.19
C THR A 54 -0.10 -31.43 -1.93
N ARG A 55 -0.11 -30.96 -0.66
CA ARG A 55 0.54 -29.72 -0.26
C ARG A 55 2.06 -29.78 -0.47
N ASP A 56 2.69 -30.87 -0.03
CA ASP A 56 4.14 -31.00 -0.10
C ASP A 56 4.61 -31.16 -1.56
N ARG A 57 3.83 -31.85 -2.40
CA ARG A 57 4.05 -31.91 -3.84
C ARG A 57 3.93 -30.52 -4.48
N LYS A 58 2.86 -29.76 -4.21
CA LYS A 58 2.70 -28.40 -4.73
C LYS A 58 3.83 -27.47 -4.27
N ARG A 59 4.31 -27.62 -3.05
CA ARG A 59 5.46 -26.88 -2.55
C ARG A 59 6.76 -27.24 -3.27
N SER A 60 6.99 -28.51 -3.55
CA SER A 60 8.18 -28.95 -4.28
C SER A 60 8.20 -28.55 -5.75
N GLU A 61 7.03 -28.23 -6.33
CA GLU A 61 6.90 -27.68 -7.68
C GLU A 61 7.31 -26.20 -7.76
N ILE A 62 7.35 -25.51 -6.60
CA ILE A 62 7.78 -24.10 -6.53
C ILE A 62 9.30 -24.04 -6.64
N GLN A 63 9.80 -23.57 -7.77
CA GLN A 63 11.22 -23.36 -7.98
C GLN A 63 11.59 -21.88 -7.86
N ALA A 64 12.77 -21.61 -7.33
CA ALA A 64 13.32 -20.26 -7.33
C ALA A 64 13.57 -19.79 -8.77
N VAL A 65 13.13 -18.59 -9.08
CA VAL A 65 13.38 -17.98 -10.40
C VAL A 65 14.63 -17.11 -10.36
N PRO A 66 15.37 -17.01 -11.46
CA PRO A 66 16.51 -16.08 -11.55
C PRO A 66 16.08 -14.63 -11.27
N PRO A 67 16.94 -13.80 -10.65
CA PRO A 67 16.63 -12.40 -10.34
C PRO A 67 16.10 -11.60 -11.55
N ALA A 68 16.64 -11.83 -12.73
CA ALA A 68 16.18 -11.17 -13.95
C ALA A 68 14.71 -11.50 -14.31
N GLN A 69 14.27 -12.74 -14.10
CA GLN A 69 12.88 -13.13 -14.33
C GLN A 69 11.96 -12.52 -13.26
N PHE A 70 12.42 -12.49 -12.01
CA PHE A 70 11.69 -11.84 -10.93
C PHE A 70 11.51 -10.33 -11.19
N MET A 71 12.57 -9.63 -11.63
CA MET A 71 12.48 -8.23 -12.01
C MET A 71 11.50 -7.98 -13.17
N ARG A 72 11.53 -8.83 -14.21
CA ARG A 72 10.54 -8.76 -15.30
C ARG A 72 9.11 -8.95 -14.80
N TYR A 73 8.91 -9.86 -13.86
CA TYR A 73 7.61 -10.06 -13.22
C TYR A 73 7.18 -8.80 -12.46
N LEU A 74 8.06 -8.21 -11.66
CA LEU A 74 7.75 -6.97 -10.91
C LEU A 74 7.38 -5.81 -11.83
N PHE A 75 8.11 -5.59 -12.91
CA PHE A 75 7.77 -4.55 -13.88
C PHE A 75 6.41 -4.79 -14.53
N ARG A 76 6.10 -6.04 -14.88
CA ARG A 76 4.77 -6.39 -15.41
C ARG A 76 3.67 -6.17 -14.39
N TRP A 77 3.90 -6.64 -13.16
CA TRP A 77 2.93 -6.52 -12.08
C TRP A 77 2.61 -5.06 -11.78
N GLN A 78 3.63 -4.21 -11.73
CA GLN A 78 3.47 -2.77 -11.53
C GLN A 78 3.13 -1.99 -12.79
N ARG A 79 2.95 -2.66 -13.93
CA ARG A 79 2.63 -2.04 -15.23
C ARG A 79 3.58 -0.91 -15.64
N VAL A 80 4.85 -1.03 -15.28
CA VAL A 80 5.89 -0.10 -15.70
C VAL A 80 6.11 -0.24 -17.19
N ALA A 81 6.20 0.89 -17.92
CA ALA A 81 6.53 0.89 -19.34
C ALA A 81 7.86 0.17 -19.60
N MET A 82 7.87 -0.71 -20.58
CA MET A 82 9.04 -1.47 -21.02
C MET A 82 9.16 -1.38 -22.54
N GLU A 83 10.36 -1.55 -23.06
CA GLU A 83 10.59 -1.61 -24.49
C GLU A 83 9.71 -2.67 -25.16
N GLY A 84 9.00 -2.27 -26.21
CA GLY A 84 8.07 -3.11 -26.96
C GLY A 84 6.74 -3.44 -26.24
N ARG A 85 6.49 -2.91 -25.05
CA ARG A 85 5.25 -3.14 -24.29
C ARG A 85 4.85 -1.93 -23.46
N ASP A 86 3.65 -1.44 -23.66
CA ASP A 86 3.07 -0.33 -22.88
C ASP A 86 1.72 -0.73 -22.30
N ASP A 87 1.75 -1.28 -21.09
CA ASP A 87 0.57 -1.66 -20.30
C ASP A 87 0.23 -0.60 -19.24
N ARG A 88 0.79 0.59 -19.34
CA ARG A 88 0.52 1.68 -18.40
C ARG A 88 -0.98 1.98 -18.34
N ARG A 89 -1.42 2.41 -17.20
CA ARG A 89 -2.80 2.87 -17.01
C ARG A 89 -2.99 4.24 -17.66
N GLU A 90 -4.25 4.66 -17.85
CA GLU A 90 -4.57 5.91 -18.52
C GLU A 90 -5.69 6.66 -17.79
N GLY A 91 -5.64 7.99 -17.83
CA GLY A 91 -6.64 8.87 -17.27
C GLY A 91 -6.66 8.89 -15.73
N GLU A 92 -7.63 9.62 -15.17
CA GLU A 92 -7.78 9.84 -13.73
C GLU A 92 -7.97 8.52 -12.94
N ALA A 93 -8.84 7.64 -13.43
CA ALA A 93 -9.06 6.34 -12.80
C ALA A 93 -7.80 5.46 -12.82
N GLY A 94 -7.01 5.54 -13.90
CA GLY A 94 -5.72 4.87 -14.03
C GLY A 94 -4.69 5.41 -13.03
N LEU A 95 -4.60 6.73 -12.91
CA LEU A 95 -3.73 7.40 -11.94
C LEU A 95 -4.10 7.01 -10.51
N LEU A 96 -5.38 7.07 -10.15
CA LEU A 96 -5.85 6.69 -8.83
C LEU A 96 -5.49 5.24 -8.49
N ALA A 97 -5.66 4.33 -9.45
CA ALA A 97 -5.32 2.93 -9.23
C ALA A 97 -3.80 2.71 -9.04
N VAL A 98 -2.93 3.51 -9.70
CA VAL A 98 -1.48 3.51 -9.46
C VAL A 98 -1.16 4.03 -8.06
N LEU A 99 -1.81 5.11 -7.63
CA LEU A 99 -1.59 5.69 -6.30
C LEU A 99 -2.01 4.72 -5.19
N ARG A 100 -3.09 3.97 -5.37
CA ARG A 100 -3.51 2.89 -4.44
C ARG A 100 -2.48 1.77 -4.33
N GLU A 101 -1.87 1.36 -5.46
CA GLU A 101 -0.82 0.33 -5.46
C GLU A 101 0.47 0.80 -4.76
N LEU A 102 0.72 2.12 -4.74
CA LEU A 102 1.88 2.74 -4.13
C LEU A 102 1.57 3.39 -2.77
N GLU A 103 0.38 3.17 -2.24
CA GLU A 103 -0.04 3.77 -0.98
C GLU A 103 0.89 3.36 0.17
N GLY A 104 1.36 4.34 0.94
CA GLY A 104 2.28 4.13 2.05
C GLY A 104 3.76 4.00 1.67
N PHE A 105 4.10 3.99 0.37
CA PHE A 105 5.50 4.05 -0.04
C PHE A 105 6.05 5.47 0.08
N ALA A 106 7.08 5.63 0.88
CA ALA A 106 7.81 6.87 1.04
C ALA A 106 8.80 7.04 -0.12
N ILE A 107 8.49 7.94 -1.06
CA ILE A 107 9.27 8.20 -2.25
C ILE A 107 9.73 9.67 -2.22
N PRO A 108 10.99 10.00 -2.62
CA PRO A 108 11.42 11.38 -2.71
C PRO A 108 10.45 12.26 -3.50
N ALA A 109 10.08 13.42 -2.95
CA ALA A 109 9.06 14.29 -3.52
C ALA A 109 9.28 14.60 -5.00
N GLY A 110 10.55 14.88 -5.39
CA GLY A 110 10.90 15.17 -6.78
C GLY A 110 10.86 13.95 -7.72
N ALA A 111 10.76 12.72 -7.20
CA ALA A 111 10.71 11.52 -8.04
C ALA A 111 9.28 11.15 -8.46
N TRP A 112 8.27 11.56 -7.70
CA TRP A 112 6.89 11.20 -7.99
C TRP A 112 6.45 11.55 -9.41
N GLU A 113 6.56 12.81 -9.78
CA GLU A 113 6.11 13.31 -11.09
C GLU A 113 7.15 13.15 -12.19
N ARG A 114 8.44 13.09 -11.84
CA ARG A 114 9.50 12.92 -12.82
C ARG A 114 9.66 11.47 -13.27
N ASP A 115 9.63 10.52 -12.33
CA ASP A 115 10.05 9.14 -12.58
C ASP A 115 8.92 8.13 -12.36
N ILE A 116 8.14 8.26 -11.27
CA ILE A 116 7.24 7.19 -10.82
C ILE A 116 5.93 7.16 -11.59
N LEU A 117 5.23 8.30 -11.65
CA LEU A 117 3.92 8.39 -12.29
C LEU A 117 4.00 8.27 -13.82
N PRO A 118 4.94 8.94 -14.53
CA PRO A 118 5.04 8.82 -15.97
C PRO A 118 5.38 7.40 -16.46
N LEU A 119 6.08 6.62 -15.65
CA LEU A 119 6.38 5.22 -15.98
C LEU A 119 5.17 4.28 -15.84
N ARG A 120 4.10 4.68 -15.15
CA ARG A 120 2.92 3.86 -14.84
C ARG A 120 1.61 4.40 -15.43
N VAL A 121 1.59 5.67 -15.79
CA VAL A 121 0.41 6.36 -16.36
C VAL A 121 0.78 6.95 -17.72
N LYS A 122 0.02 6.59 -18.77
CA LYS A 122 0.17 7.16 -20.09
C LYS A 122 -0.24 8.63 -20.08
N ASN A 123 0.51 9.45 -20.80
CA ASN A 123 0.22 10.88 -20.97
C ASN A 123 -0.02 11.59 -19.63
N TYR A 124 0.70 11.18 -18.58
CA TYR A 124 0.58 11.79 -17.27
C TYR A 124 0.81 13.30 -17.35
N LEU A 125 -0.10 14.05 -16.76
CA LEU A 125 0.02 15.50 -16.59
C LEU A 125 -0.03 15.84 -15.09
N PRO A 126 0.79 16.77 -14.61
CA PRO A 126 0.75 17.25 -13.22
C PRO A 126 -0.64 17.70 -12.76
N SER A 127 -1.42 18.30 -13.67
CA SER A 127 -2.80 18.71 -13.42
C SER A 127 -3.73 17.54 -13.05
N ASP A 128 -3.41 16.31 -13.42
CA ASP A 128 -4.26 15.16 -13.09
C ASP A 128 -4.11 14.78 -11.61
N LEU A 129 -2.90 14.86 -11.07
CA LEU A 129 -2.66 14.72 -9.64
C LEU A 129 -3.30 15.86 -8.85
N ASP A 130 -3.17 17.11 -9.34
CA ASP A 130 -3.76 18.29 -8.69
C ASP A 130 -5.30 18.18 -8.63
N LYS A 131 -5.96 17.64 -9.67
CA LYS A 131 -7.40 17.38 -9.66
C LYS A 131 -7.80 16.36 -8.57
N LEU A 132 -7.06 15.26 -8.43
CA LEU A 132 -7.31 14.26 -7.39
C LEU A 132 -7.13 14.83 -5.99
N CYS A 133 -6.12 15.69 -5.80
CA CYS A 133 -5.88 16.37 -4.53
C CYS A 133 -7.00 17.39 -4.24
N ALA A 134 -7.35 18.26 -5.20
CA ALA A 134 -8.41 19.26 -5.06
C ALA A 134 -9.80 18.61 -4.82
N ALA A 135 -10.07 17.45 -5.43
CA ALA A 135 -11.26 16.66 -5.16
C ALA A 135 -11.24 15.99 -3.77
N GLY A 136 -10.18 16.15 -3.00
CA GLY A 136 -10.03 15.56 -1.67
C GLY A 136 -9.89 14.04 -1.68
N ARG A 137 -9.57 13.44 -2.81
CA ARG A 137 -9.41 11.97 -2.93
C ARG A 137 -8.02 11.52 -2.51
N ILE A 138 -6.99 12.26 -2.90
CA ILE A 138 -5.59 11.98 -2.58
C ILE A 138 -5.05 13.11 -1.71
N VAL A 139 -4.25 12.74 -0.75
CA VAL A 139 -3.47 13.65 0.10
C VAL A 139 -2.03 13.16 0.14
N TRP A 140 -1.12 14.09 0.36
CA TRP A 140 0.26 13.74 0.62
C TRP A 140 0.63 14.05 2.07
N TYR A 141 1.53 13.28 2.63
CA TYR A 141 2.13 13.54 3.92
C TYR A 141 3.55 13.00 3.96
N ARG A 142 4.35 13.50 4.87
CA ARG A 142 5.66 12.95 5.16
C ARG A 142 5.58 11.97 6.32
N PRO A 143 5.91 10.69 6.14
CA PRO A 143 6.04 9.75 7.25
C PRO A 143 7.30 10.09 8.06
N VAL A 144 7.17 10.16 9.39
CA VAL A 144 8.29 10.34 10.30
C VAL A 144 8.64 8.96 10.87
N GLU A 145 9.84 8.47 10.59
CA GLU A 145 10.33 7.23 11.15
C GLU A 145 10.95 7.49 12.52
N ALA A 146 10.64 6.63 13.52
CA ALA A 146 11.10 6.81 14.89
C ALA A 146 12.62 6.86 15.04
N MET A 147 13.37 6.25 14.10
CA MET A 147 14.84 6.20 14.11
C MET A 147 15.50 7.29 13.24
N ALA A 148 14.76 7.94 12.35
CA ALA A 148 15.31 8.90 11.40
C ALA A 148 15.39 10.34 11.96
N SER A 149 14.76 10.61 13.10
CA SER A 149 14.68 11.95 13.69
C SER A 149 16.02 12.49 14.18
N GLU A 150 17.01 11.61 14.42
CA GLU A 150 18.32 12.04 14.96
C GLU A 150 19.38 12.40 13.89
N ILE A 151 19.16 12.05 12.61
CA ILE A 151 20.23 12.10 11.59
C ILE A 151 19.94 13.08 10.43
N GLN A 152 18.73 13.60 10.29
CA GLN A 152 18.46 14.50 9.17
C GLN A 152 18.90 15.94 9.45
N PRO A 153 19.78 16.53 8.61
CA PRO A 153 20.15 17.92 8.75
C PRO A 153 18.93 18.83 8.60
N ALA A 154 18.91 19.94 9.35
CA ALA A 154 17.82 20.93 9.37
C ALA A 154 17.46 21.53 8.00
N SER A 155 18.27 21.28 6.99
CA SER A 155 18.17 21.85 5.64
C SER A 155 18.14 20.80 4.52
N ALA A 156 17.52 19.65 4.74
CA ALA A 156 17.35 18.69 3.64
C ALA A 156 16.45 19.29 2.55
N PRO A 157 16.90 19.27 1.27
CA PRO A 157 16.08 19.82 0.18
C PRO A 157 14.73 19.09 0.11
N VAL A 158 13.63 19.81 -0.07
CA VAL A 158 12.28 19.23 -0.22
C VAL A 158 12.25 18.18 -1.33
N ARG A 159 13.02 18.39 -2.40
CA ARG A 159 13.15 17.46 -3.53
C ARG A 159 13.53 16.03 -3.12
N SER A 160 14.40 15.87 -2.12
CA SER A 160 14.83 14.55 -1.62
C SER A 160 14.01 14.06 -0.43
N THR A 161 13.12 14.88 0.10
CA THR A 161 12.26 14.52 1.22
C THR A 161 11.30 13.39 0.83
N PRO A 162 11.31 12.25 1.55
CA PRO A 162 10.37 11.17 1.29
C PRO A 162 8.95 11.61 1.67
N ILE A 163 8.03 11.50 0.74
CA ILE A 163 6.58 11.74 0.96
C ILE A 163 5.77 10.54 0.47
N CYS A 164 4.63 10.33 1.10
CA CYS A 164 3.63 9.35 0.68
C CYS A 164 2.44 10.08 0.05
N LEU A 165 1.89 9.49 -1.01
CA LEU A 165 0.59 9.81 -1.56
C LEU A 165 -0.38 8.73 -1.12
N VAL A 166 -1.49 9.11 -0.47
CA VAL A 166 -2.47 8.17 0.09
C VAL A 166 -3.89 8.65 -0.18
N GLU A 167 -4.85 7.72 -0.18
CA GLU A 167 -6.25 8.12 -0.17
C GLU A 167 -6.58 8.84 1.14
N ARG A 168 -7.40 9.87 1.06
CA ARG A 168 -7.79 10.66 2.26
C ARG A 168 -8.40 9.80 3.36
N GLU A 169 -9.17 8.79 2.98
CA GLU A 169 -9.80 7.86 3.91
C GLU A 169 -8.78 7.03 4.70
N SER A 170 -7.64 6.71 4.09
CA SER A 170 -6.55 5.94 4.69
C SER A 170 -5.58 6.79 5.51
N LEU A 171 -5.61 8.12 5.39
CA LEU A 171 -4.60 9.01 5.98
C LEU A 171 -4.42 8.78 7.48
N ALA A 172 -5.52 8.69 8.24
CA ALA A 172 -5.47 8.48 9.69
C ALA A 172 -4.76 7.17 10.07
N HIS A 173 -4.99 6.11 9.28
CA HIS A 173 -4.31 4.82 9.47
C HIS A 173 -2.80 4.93 9.28
N TRP A 174 -2.37 5.63 8.22
CA TRP A 174 -0.95 5.82 7.92
C TRP A 174 -0.27 6.76 8.91
N GLN A 175 -0.93 7.84 9.31
CA GLN A 175 -0.40 8.76 10.33
C GLN A 175 -0.23 8.09 11.69
N ALA A 176 -1.14 7.20 12.09
CA ALA A 176 -1.02 6.44 13.34
C ALA A 176 0.21 5.52 13.38
N ARG A 177 0.80 5.18 12.24
CA ARG A 177 2.03 4.39 12.11
C ARG A 177 3.29 5.26 12.03
N SER A 178 3.13 6.56 11.85
CA SER A 178 4.23 7.53 11.81
C SER A 178 4.60 7.97 13.23
N ALA A 179 5.86 8.23 13.48
CA ALA A 179 6.27 8.87 14.73
C ALA A 179 5.75 10.31 14.79
N ALA A 180 5.69 10.89 15.98
CA ALA A 180 5.38 12.30 16.12
C ALA A 180 6.46 13.16 15.44
N PRO A 181 6.10 14.33 14.87
CA PRO A 181 7.07 15.29 14.36
C PRO A 181 8.05 15.71 15.47
N VAL A 182 9.23 16.13 15.04
CA VAL A 182 10.27 16.63 15.96
C VAL A 182 9.74 17.84 16.74
N SER A 183 10.25 18.08 17.96
CA SER A 183 9.80 19.22 18.77
C SER A 183 10.07 20.54 18.06
N ASP A 184 9.17 21.53 18.27
CA ASP A 184 9.28 22.86 17.65
C ASP A 184 10.57 23.60 18.03
N GLU A 185 11.14 23.29 19.20
CA GLU A 185 12.39 23.88 19.66
C GLU A 185 13.60 23.60 18.75
N SER A 186 13.51 22.51 17.99
CA SER A 186 14.55 22.13 17.01
C SER A 186 14.39 22.82 15.64
N LEU A 187 13.30 23.56 15.43
CA LEU A 187 13.02 24.28 14.18
C LEU A 187 13.82 25.59 14.13
N SER A 188 14.14 26.03 12.91
CA SER A 188 14.70 27.39 12.72
C SER A 188 13.70 28.48 13.15
N PRO A 189 14.16 29.69 13.53
CA PRO A 189 13.26 30.77 13.93
C PRO A 189 12.19 31.15 12.90
N ARG A 190 12.50 31.02 11.60
CA ARG A 190 11.54 31.24 10.51
C ARG A 190 10.49 30.13 10.44
N ALA A 191 10.89 28.88 10.58
CA ALA A 191 9.97 27.75 10.62
C ALA A 191 9.07 27.79 11.88
N GLN A 192 9.61 28.19 13.04
CA GLN A 192 8.84 28.40 14.27
C GLN A 192 7.75 29.46 14.08
N LYS A 193 8.09 30.63 13.48
CA LYS A 193 7.10 31.66 13.20
C LYS A 193 6.03 31.19 12.21
N THR A 194 6.42 30.48 11.17
CA THR A 194 5.50 29.97 10.15
C THR A 194 4.55 28.93 10.73
N VAL A 195 5.04 27.98 11.54
CA VAL A 195 4.17 26.96 12.17
C VAL A 195 3.28 27.58 13.25
N ALA A 196 3.74 28.59 13.97
CA ALA A 196 2.92 29.31 14.93
C ALA A 196 1.73 30.01 14.26
N SER A 197 1.98 30.72 13.14
CA SER A 197 0.93 31.35 12.33
C SER A 197 -0.09 30.32 11.83
N LEU A 198 0.37 29.18 11.29
CA LEU A 198 -0.52 28.09 10.86
C LEU A 198 -1.36 27.49 11.99
N ARG A 199 -0.85 27.43 13.22
CA ARG A 199 -1.61 26.95 14.38
C ARG A 199 -2.65 27.96 14.84
N GLU A 200 -2.35 29.23 14.72
CA GLU A 200 -3.25 30.32 15.13
C GLU A 200 -4.39 30.52 14.11
N HIS A 201 -4.08 30.55 12.82
CA HIS A 201 -5.04 30.87 11.76
C HIS A 201 -5.58 29.63 11.01
N GLY A 202 -4.96 28.45 11.19
CA GLY A 202 -5.30 27.25 10.44
C GLY A 202 -4.68 27.20 9.04
N ALA A 203 -5.38 26.54 8.11
CA ALA A 203 -4.93 26.47 6.73
C ALA A 203 -4.90 27.86 6.09
N SER A 204 -3.74 28.27 5.57
CA SER A 204 -3.48 29.62 5.06
C SER A 204 -2.84 29.56 3.68
N PHE A 205 -3.10 30.56 2.85
CA PHE A 205 -2.37 30.75 1.60
C PHE A 205 -0.98 31.32 1.87
N PHE A 206 -0.09 31.12 0.90
CA PHE A 206 1.30 31.58 1.03
C PHE A 206 1.41 33.08 1.31
N ASP A 207 0.62 33.93 0.62
CA ASP A 207 0.64 35.35 0.80
C ASP A 207 0.11 35.79 2.18
N ASP A 208 -0.86 35.07 2.74
CA ASP A 208 -1.34 35.30 4.11
C ASP A 208 -0.24 34.98 5.11
N LEU A 209 0.49 33.86 4.93
CA LEU A 209 1.65 33.53 5.78
C LEU A 209 2.74 34.60 5.74
N VAL A 210 3.03 35.17 4.57
CA VAL A 210 4.00 36.27 4.43
C VAL A 210 3.51 37.49 5.19
N HIS A 211 2.22 37.81 5.08
CA HIS A 211 1.61 38.97 5.77
C HIS A 211 1.63 38.81 7.30
N ASP A 212 1.20 37.66 7.79
CA ASP A 212 1.03 37.37 9.21
C ASP A 212 2.37 37.23 9.94
N THR A 213 3.30 36.50 9.33
CA THR A 213 4.64 36.31 9.92
C THR A 213 5.55 37.50 9.79
N LYS A 214 5.25 38.45 8.88
CA LYS A 214 6.12 39.60 8.52
C LYS A 214 7.53 39.19 8.13
N LEU A 215 7.67 37.98 7.58
CA LEU A 215 8.91 37.47 7.03
C LEU A 215 9.01 37.81 5.54
N LEU A 216 10.23 37.78 5.01
CA LEU A 216 10.42 37.85 3.56
C LEU A 216 9.84 36.58 2.90
N ARG A 217 9.37 36.70 1.65
CA ARG A 217 8.83 35.54 0.88
C ARG A 217 9.81 34.38 0.87
N SER A 218 11.08 34.62 0.62
CA SER A 218 12.15 33.64 0.65
C SER A 218 12.31 32.95 2.02
N ASP A 219 12.12 33.70 3.12
CA ASP A 219 12.18 33.11 4.46
C ASP A 219 10.98 32.21 4.77
N VAL A 220 9.79 32.59 4.29
CA VAL A 220 8.59 31.76 4.40
C VAL A 220 8.76 30.49 3.57
N GLU A 221 9.28 30.57 2.33
CA GLU A 221 9.57 29.41 1.48
C GLU A 221 10.55 28.42 2.15
N ILE A 222 11.66 28.94 2.68
CA ILE A 222 12.65 28.12 3.41
C ILE A 222 12.02 27.53 4.68
N GLY A 223 11.24 28.30 5.42
CA GLY A 223 10.53 27.83 6.61
C GLY A 223 9.53 26.71 6.29
N LEU A 224 8.72 26.87 5.23
CA LEU A 224 7.81 25.84 4.75
C LEU A 224 8.56 24.59 4.28
N GLY A 225 9.67 24.74 3.56
CA GLY A 225 10.52 23.64 3.15
C GLY A 225 11.04 22.83 4.34
N GLU A 226 11.47 23.51 5.40
CA GLU A 226 11.87 22.85 6.65
C GLU A 226 10.70 22.14 7.31
N LEU A 227 9.53 22.77 7.42
CA LEU A 227 8.34 22.18 8.03
C LEU A 227 7.85 20.95 7.26
N VAL A 228 7.84 20.99 5.92
CA VAL A 228 7.56 19.85 5.06
C VAL A 228 8.58 18.75 5.29
N SER A 229 9.88 19.09 5.27
CA SER A 229 10.95 18.10 5.43
C SER A 229 10.94 17.40 6.79
N ARG A 230 10.33 18.02 7.80
CA ARG A 230 10.19 17.47 9.15
C ARG A 230 8.80 16.90 9.47
N GLY A 231 7.86 16.96 8.51
CA GLY A 231 6.52 16.39 8.66
C GLY A 231 5.55 17.21 9.51
N HIS A 232 5.82 18.48 9.73
CA HIS A 232 4.94 19.38 10.50
C HIS A 232 3.75 19.89 9.70
N VAL A 233 3.88 19.99 8.38
CA VAL A 233 2.85 20.55 7.50
C VAL A 233 2.63 19.69 6.27
N SER A 234 1.42 19.77 5.74
CA SER A 234 0.99 19.24 4.48
C SER A 234 0.18 20.30 3.74
N SER A 235 -0.19 20.07 2.48
CA SER A 235 -1.09 20.96 1.75
C SER A 235 -2.15 20.16 1.00
N ASP A 236 -3.20 20.86 0.60
CA ASP A 236 -4.36 20.32 -0.12
C ASP A 236 -4.07 20.06 -1.61
N SER A 237 -2.90 20.45 -2.11
CA SER A 237 -2.49 20.20 -3.49
C SER A 237 -1.02 19.75 -3.57
N PHE A 238 -0.67 19.05 -4.66
CA PHE A 238 0.73 18.74 -4.94
C PHE A 238 1.49 19.94 -5.54
N ALA A 239 0.77 20.94 -6.03
CA ALA A 239 1.34 22.17 -6.59
C ALA A 239 2.23 22.90 -5.56
N GLY A 240 1.82 22.93 -4.29
CA GLY A 240 2.64 23.53 -3.21
C GLY A 240 3.98 22.83 -3.02
N VAL A 241 3.99 21.49 -3.02
CA VAL A 241 5.23 20.69 -2.97
C VAL A 241 6.08 20.97 -4.20
N ARG A 242 5.48 21.01 -5.37
CA ARG A 242 6.16 21.25 -6.65
C ARG A 242 6.86 22.60 -6.66
N ALA A 243 6.23 23.65 -6.12
CA ALA A 243 6.83 24.97 -5.98
C ALA A 243 8.05 24.99 -5.04
N LEU A 244 8.07 24.14 -4.01
CA LEU A 244 9.20 24.00 -3.08
C LEU A 244 10.35 23.13 -3.61
N ILE A 245 10.13 22.39 -4.70
CA ILE A 245 11.11 21.49 -5.32
C ILE A 245 11.94 22.21 -6.39
N THR A 246 11.37 23.24 -7.03
CA THR A 246 12.02 24.05 -8.08
C THR A 246 13.04 24.97 -7.51
#